data_ff122ebd4c588ebce8497ab02b71e6a8
#
_entry.id   ff122ebd4c588ebce8497ab02b71e6a8
#
_cell.length_a   1.000
_cell.length_b   1.000
_cell.length_c   1.000
_cell.angle_alpha   90.00
_cell.angle_beta   90.00
_cell.angle_gamma   90.00
#
_symmetry.space_group_name_H-M   'P 1'
#
loop_
_entity.id
_entity.type
_entity.pdbx_description
1 polymer ?
#
loop_
_entity_poly.entity_id
_entity_poly.type
_entity_poly.pdbx_seq_one_letter_code
_entity_poly.pdbx_strand_id
1 'polypeptide(L)'
;SFLNLDKNTVIELDIPGRPTGKMIPVDDALMRAKENNPTFLEQRQNVLEAEQNVDKTKKESRFNASFNASVGFNQVADKLGDAYRHPLQQDLVSVSVSIPLIDWGVRKGKYNMARNNLNVVRIAARQEELSVEEEVIMTVNDFNIQQSLIASAEEALDLAVMAYEQTRQRFIIGKADVNSLTLSLNRQQEAQKNYI
;
A
#
# COMPACT_ATOMS: atom_id res chain seq x y z
N SER A 1 -26.61 3.84 -2.58
CA SER A 1 -25.96 4.70 -1.59
C SER A 1 -24.74 3.96 -1.04
N PHE A 2 -23.63 4.65 -0.88
CA PHE A 2 -22.35 4.06 -0.42
C PHE A 2 -22.45 3.44 0.99
N LEU A 3 -23.35 3.93 1.83
CA LEU A 3 -23.53 3.47 3.21
C LEU A 3 -24.72 2.53 3.40
N ASN A 4 -25.44 2.19 2.34
CA ASN A 4 -26.64 1.33 2.38
C ASN A 4 -27.69 1.71 3.46
N LEU A 5 -27.75 2.99 3.82
CA LEU A 5 -28.66 3.53 4.82
C LEU A 5 -30.02 3.84 4.19
N ASP A 6 -31.10 3.62 4.96
CA ASP A 6 -32.46 3.98 4.55
C ASP A 6 -32.59 5.52 4.47
N LYS A 7 -33.49 5.99 3.56
CA LYS A 7 -33.73 7.43 3.32
C LYS A 7 -34.20 8.22 4.57
N ASN A 8 -34.71 7.53 5.57
CA ASN A 8 -35.21 8.11 6.80
C ASN A 8 -34.21 8.01 7.98
N THR A 9 -32.99 7.51 7.74
CA THR A 9 -31.98 7.43 8.80
C THR A 9 -31.47 8.83 9.13
N VAL A 10 -31.68 9.28 10.35
CA VAL A 10 -31.08 10.51 10.88
C VAL A 10 -29.60 10.19 11.17
N ILE A 11 -28.70 10.86 10.45
CA ILE A 11 -27.27 10.75 10.69
C ILE A 11 -26.90 11.85 11.68
N GLU A 12 -26.52 11.48 12.88
CA GLU A 12 -25.93 12.38 13.86
C GLU A 12 -24.39 12.29 13.71
N LEU A 13 -23.78 13.43 13.39
CA LEU A 13 -22.33 13.53 13.28
C LEU A 13 -21.75 13.80 14.68
N ASP A 14 -21.11 12.80 15.26
CA ASP A 14 -20.29 12.99 16.44
C ASP A 14 -18.93 13.54 16.00
N ILE A 15 -18.64 14.77 16.38
CA ILE A 15 -17.33 15.38 16.11
C ILE A 15 -16.38 14.82 17.17
N PRO A 16 -15.36 14.01 16.77
CA PRO A 16 -14.41 13.50 17.73
C PRO A 16 -13.77 14.66 18.50
N GLY A 17 -13.64 14.47 19.82
CA GLY A 17 -13.09 15.49 20.72
C GLY A 17 -11.72 16.00 20.25
N ARG A 18 -11.25 17.07 20.89
CA ARG A 18 -10.02 17.79 20.53
C ARG A 18 -8.89 16.86 20.10
N PRO A 19 -8.25 17.13 18.95
CA PRO A 19 -7.08 16.36 18.53
C PRO A 19 -6.01 16.41 19.62
N THR A 20 -5.38 15.28 19.86
CA THR A 20 -4.43 15.11 20.98
C THR A 20 -3.13 15.91 20.84
N GLY A 21 -2.94 16.69 19.77
CA GLY A 21 -1.73 17.50 19.53
C GLY A 21 -0.46 16.64 19.39
N LYS A 22 -0.60 15.34 19.08
CA LYS A 22 0.50 14.39 19.05
C LYS A 22 1.31 14.57 17.77
N MET A 23 2.54 14.98 17.90
CA MET A 23 3.52 14.99 16.80
C MET A 23 4.10 13.60 16.59
N ILE A 24 4.22 13.19 15.35
CA ILE A 24 4.79 11.90 14.96
C ILE A 24 6.23 12.13 14.48
N PRO A 25 7.25 11.50 15.12
CA PRO A 25 8.62 11.53 14.61
C PRO A 25 8.69 10.77 13.26
N VAL A 26 9.33 11.40 12.27
CA VAL A 26 9.49 10.83 10.92
C VAL A 26 10.26 9.52 10.97
N ASP A 27 11.32 9.45 11.80
CA ASP A 27 12.17 8.26 11.92
C ASP A 27 11.40 7.04 12.46
N ASP A 28 10.51 7.24 13.44
CA ASP A 28 9.67 6.17 13.98
C ASP A 28 8.67 5.66 12.93
N ALA A 29 8.09 6.59 12.16
CA ALA A 29 7.16 6.24 11.09
C ALA A 29 7.87 5.45 9.97
N LEU A 30 9.06 5.89 9.55
CA LEU A 30 9.87 5.18 8.56
C LEU A 30 10.27 3.77 9.03
N MET A 31 10.69 3.64 10.28
CA MET A 31 11.05 2.33 10.86
C MET A 31 9.85 1.38 10.81
N ARG A 32 8.68 1.83 11.26
CA ARG A 32 7.45 1.02 11.23
C ARG A 32 6.96 0.71 9.82
N ALA A 33 7.12 1.65 8.88
CA ALA A 33 6.79 1.42 7.49
C ALA A 33 7.67 0.33 6.88
N LYS A 34 8.98 0.36 7.12
CA LYS A 34 9.92 -0.68 6.64
C LYS A 34 9.59 -2.07 7.15
N GLU A 35 9.06 -2.19 8.37
CA GLU A 35 8.71 -3.47 8.97
C GLU A 35 7.34 -4.00 8.51
N ASN A 36 6.37 -3.11 8.29
CA ASN A 36 4.98 -3.52 8.17
C ASN A 36 4.33 -3.16 6.82
N ASN A 37 4.96 -2.32 5.98
CA ASN A 37 4.38 -1.95 4.69
C ASN A 37 4.52 -3.12 3.70
N PRO A 38 3.42 -3.59 3.09
CA PRO A 38 3.42 -4.70 2.14
C PRO A 38 4.36 -4.49 0.95
N THR A 39 4.52 -3.26 0.48
CA THR A 39 5.37 -2.92 -0.67
C THR A 39 6.85 -3.30 -0.42
N PHE A 40 7.39 -3.05 0.78
CA PHE A 40 8.75 -3.47 1.10
C PHE A 40 8.92 -4.99 1.08
N LEU A 41 7.92 -5.73 1.59
CA LEU A 41 7.93 -7.19 1.58
C LEU A 41 7.82 -7.74 0.16
N GLU A 42 6.97 -7.14 -0.68
CA GLU A 42 6.80 -7.51 -2.08
C GLU A 42 8.09 -7.28 -2.88
N GLN A 43 8.73 -6.12 -2.72
CA GLN A 43 10.00 -5.84 -3.41
C GLN A 43 11.11 -6.81 -2.98
N ARG A 44 11.16 -7.16 -1.71
CA ARG A 44 12.10 -8.18 -1.22
C ARG A 44 11.82 -9.55 -1.83
N GLN A 45 10.55 -9.93 -1.96
CA GLN A 45 10.15 -11.19 -2.63
C GLN A 45 10.58 -11.17 -4.10
N ASN A 46 10.31 -10.09 -4.84
CA ASN A 46 10.69 -9.95 -6.25
C ASN A 46 12.19 -10.12 -6.46
N VAL A 47 13.01 -9.54 -5.58
CA VAL A 47 14.46 -9.70 -5.63
C VAL A 47 14.88 -11.16 -5.37
N LEU A 48 14.28 -11.81 -4.36
CA LEU A 48 14.56 -13.22 -4.05
C LEU A 48 14.17 -14.15 -5.20
N GLU A 49 13.04 -13.92 -5.86
CA GLU A 49 12.62 -14.70 -7.03
C GLU A 49 13.58 -14.53 -8.20
N ALA A 50 14.06 -13.31 -8.45
CA ALA A 50 15.08 -13.06 -9.48
C ALA A 50 16.43 -13.71 -9.13
N GLU A 51 16.84 -13.74 -7.86
CA GLU A 51 18.03 -14.47 -7.39
C GLU A 51 17.88 -15.98 -7.58
N GLN A 52 16.73 -16.54 -7.22
CA GLN A 52 16.41 -17.95 -7.45
C GLN A 52 16.46 -18.30 -8.93
N ASN A 53 15.97 -17.41 -9.82
CA ASN A 53 16.01 -17.63 -11.25
C ASN A 53 17.46 -17.66 -11.81
N VAL A 54 18.36 -16.82 -11.29
CA VAL A 54 19.78 -16.86 -11.62
C VAL A 54 20.39 -18.19 -11.19
N ASP A 55 20.14 -18.64 -9.95
CA ASP A 55 20.66 -19.90 -9.43
C ASP A 55 20.10 -21.13 -10.21
N LYS A 56 18.78 -21.12 -10.47
CA LYS A 56 18.12 -22.12 -11.32
C LYS A 56 18.76 -22.20 -12.70
N THR A 57 18.90 -21.06 -13.39
CA THR A 57 19.51 -21.00 -14.72
C THR A 57 20.95 -21.52 -14.71
N LYS A 58 21.72 -21.21 -13.67
CA LYS A 58 23.08 -21.72 -13.48
C LYS A 58 23.11 -23.25 -13.29
N LYS A 59 22.16 -23.80 -12.50
CA LYS A 59 22.09 -25.25 -12.24
C LYS A 59 21.59 -26.01 -13.46
N GLU A 60 20.53 -25.54 -14.11
CA GLU A 60 19.99 -26.15 -15.34
C GLU A 60 20.99 -26.09 -16.52
N SER A 61 21.94 -25.18 -16.47
CA SER A 61 23.01 -25.12 -17.48
C SER A 61 23.97 -26.31 -17.45
N ARG A 62 23.99 -27.10 -16.38
CA ARG A 62 24.92 -28.25 -16.22
C ARG A 62 24.30 -29.54 -16.71
N PHE A 63 23.14 -29.91 -16.19
CA PHE A 63 22.36 -31.07 -16.61
C PHE A 63 20.88 -30.81 -16.26
N ASN A 64 20.00 -31.50 -16.95
CA ASN A 64 18.59 -31.51 -16.64
C ASN A 64 18.11 -32.95 -16.46
N ALA A 65 17.47 -33.24 -15.35
CA ALA A 65 16.85 -34.53 -15.05
C ALA A 65 15.35 -34.33 -14.93
N SER A 66 14.54 -35.12 -15.63
CA SER A 66 13.10 -35.10 -15.50
C SER A 66 12.56 -36.49 -15.17
N PHE A 67 11.59 -36.51 -14.28
CA PHE A 67 10.82 -37.69 -13.90
C PHE A 67 9.36 -37.43 -14.31
N ASN A 68 8.81 -38.34 -15.11
CA ASN A 68 7.41 -38.25 -15.52
C ASN A 68 6.74 -39.58 -15.14
N ALA A 69 5.62 -39.48 -14.47
CA ALA A 69 4.74 -40.59 -14.18
C ALA A 69 3.33 -40.24 -14.70
N SER A 70 2.76 -41.12 -15.49
CA SER A 70 1.40 -40.96 -15.99
C SER A 70 0.62 -42.24 -15.82
N VAL A 71 -0.63 -42.10 -15.39
CA VAL A 71 -1.62 -43.15 -15.31
C VAL A 71 -2.70 -42.84 -16.33
N GLY A 72 -2.96 -43.73 -17.22
CA GLY A 72 -3.97 -43.59 -18.26
C GLY A 72 -4.86 -44.82 -18.34
N PHE A 73 -6.00 -44.67 -18.95
CA PHE A 73 -6.86 -45.76 -19.31
C PHE A 73 -7.01 -45.76 -20.83
N ASN A 74 -6.73 -46.90 -21.44
CA ASN A 74 -6.82 -47.06 -22.88
C ASN A 74 -7.71 -48.29 -23.20
N GLN A 75 -8.57 -48.17 -24.19
CA GLN A 75 -9.35 -49.29 -24.66
C GLN A 75 -9.66 -49.14 -26.15
N VAL A 76 -9.54 -50.25 -26.85
CA VAL A 76 -9.98 -50.40 -28.24
C VAL A 76 -11.15 -51.38 -28.25
N ALA A 77 -12.28 -50.99 -28.84
CA ALA A 77 -13.46 -51.81 -28.94
C ALA A 77 -14.14 -51.60 -30.28
N ASP A 78 -14.71 -52.67 -30.86
CA ASP A 78 -15.45 -52.62 -32.11
C ASP A 78 -16.84 -51.99 -31.98
N LYS A 79 -17.36 -51.89 -30.75
CA LYS A 79 -18.68 -51.30 -30.44
C LYS A 79 -18.56 -50.26 -29.34
N LEU A 80 -19.28 -49.13 -29.47
CA LEU A 80 -19.25 -48.03 -28.49
C LEU A 80 -19.60 -48.46 -27.05
N GLY A 81 -20.49 -49.44 -26.85
CA GLY A 81 -20.87 -49.92 -25.51
C GLY A 81 -19.77 -50.71 -24.83
N ASP A 82 -18.86 -51.34 -25.54
CA ASP A 82 -17.77 -52.15 -24.98
C ASP A 82 -16.53 -51.29 -24.67
N ALA A 83 -16.44 -50.06 -25.24
CA ALA A 83 -15.37 -49.13 -24.99
C ALA A 83 -15.29 -48.62 -23.54
N TYR A 84 -16.32 -48.78 -22.74
CA TYR A 84 -16.36 -48.31 -21.34
C TYR A 84 -16.45 -49.43 -20.31
N ARG A 85 -16.52 -50.73 -20.73
CA ARG A 85 -16.73 -51.82 -19.79
C ARG A 85 -15.47 -52.34 -19.10
N HIS A 86 -14.32 -52.32 -19.80
CA HIS A 86 -13.09 -52.89 -19.29
C HIS A 86 -11.87 -52.07 -19.73
N PRO A 87 -11.73 -50.85 -19.21
CA PRO A 87 -10.57 -50.02 -19.58
C PRO A 87 -9.26 -50.66 -19.12
N LEU A 88 -8.31 -50.77 -20.02
CA LEU A 88 -6.94 -51.21 -19.70
C LEU A 88 -6.18 -50.07 -19.05
N GLN A 89 -5.71 -50.26 -17.83
CA GLN A 89 -4.85 -49.34 -17.14
C GLN A 89 -3.45 -49.36 -17.77
N GLN A 90 -2.96 -48.19 -18.09
CA GLN A 90 -1.62 -48.01 -18.64
C GLN A 90 -0.83 -47.11 -17.69
N ASP A 91 0.15 -47.65 -17.02
CA ASP A 91 1.04 -46.92 -16.15
C ASP A 91 2.38 -46.71 -16.89
N LEU A 92 2.79 -45.46 -17.02
CA LEU A 92 4.06 -45.09 -17.66
C LEU A 92 4.92 -44.30 -16.67
N VAL A 93 6.09 -44.79 -16.42
CA VAL A 93 7.14 -44.09 -15.62
C VAL A 93 8.35 -43.89 -16.51
N SER A 94 8.79 -42.66 -16.65
CA SER A 94 10.00 -42.32 -17.42
C SER A 94 10.94 -41.41 -16.64
N VAL A 95 12.20 -41.72 -16.67
CA VAL A 95 13.28 -40.88 -16.15
C VAL A 95 14.17 -40.53 -17.32
N SER A 96 14.39 -39.24 -17.53
CA SER A 96 15.31 -38.76 -18.56
C SER A 96 16.34 -37.80 -17.98
N VAL A 97 17.60 -37.97 -18.41
CA VAL A 97 18.73 -37.08 -18.06
C VAL A 97 19.28 -36.52 -19.35
N SER A 98 19.35 -35.20 -19.43
CA SER A 98 19.90 -34.48 -20.59
C SER A 98 21.14 -33.68 -20.18
N ILE A 99 22.24 -33.95 -20.85
CA ILE A 99 23.51 -33.24 -20.63
C ILE A 99 23.86 -32.54 -21.96
N PRO A 100 23.76 -31.20 -22.04
CA PRO A 100 24.12 -30.48 -23.25
C PRO A 100 25.64 -30.40 -23.39
N LEU A 101 26.17 -31.01 -24.43
CA LEU A 101 27.62 -31.04 -24.70
C LEU A 101 28.10 -29.76 -25.44
N ILE A 102 27.33 -29.31 -26.43
CA ILE A 102 27.63 -28.12 -27.24
C ILE A 102 26.32 -27.35 -27.40
N ASP A 103 26.31 -26.04 -27.11
CA ASP A 103 25.12 -25.17 -27.16
C ASP A 103 25.38 -23.80 -27.80
N TRP A 104 26.53 -23.63 -28.45
CA TRP A 104 26.91 -22.38 -29.16
C TRP A 104 26.76 -21.11 -28.32
N GLY A 105 26.90 -21.22 -27.00
CA GLY A 105 26.82 -20.09 -26.07
C GLY A 105 25.40 -19.75 -25.55
N VAL A 106 24.38 -20.52 -25.91
CA VAL A 106 23.01 -20.31 -25.48
C VAL A 106 22.87 -20.28 -23.94
N ARG A 107 23.55 -21.20 -23.24
CA ARG A 107 23.53 -21.26 -21.76
C ARG A 107 24.16 -20.03 -21.14
N LYS A 108 25.32 -19.59 -21.68
CA LYS A 108 25.99 -18.37 -21.22
C LYS A 108 25.08 -17.15 -21.44
N GLY A 109 24.42 -17.10 -22.59
CA GLY A 109 23.43 -16.06 -22.91
C GLY A 109 22.26 -16.03 -21.91
N LYS A 110 21.63 -17.18 -21.63
CA LYS A 110 20.54 -17.31 -20.64
C LYS A 110 20.97 -16.89 -19.24
N TYR A 111 22.15 -17.33 -18.80
CA TYR A 111 22.69 -16.92 -17.50
C TYR A 111 22.92 -15.40 -17.43
N ASN A 112 23.53 -14.82 -18.46
CA ASN A 112 23.73 -13.36 -18.52
C ASN A 112 22.38 -12.59 -18.51
N MET A 113 21.38 -13.09 -19.24
CA MET A 113 20.01 -12.51 -19.21
C MET A 113 19.40 -12.57 -17.82
N ALA A 114 19.47 -13.72 -17.14
CA ALA A 114 18.95 -13.87 -15.78
C ALA A 114 19.66 -12.91 -14.79
N ARG A 115 21.00 -12.80 -14.92
CA ARG A 115 21.79 -11.87 -14.10
C ARG A 115 21.46 -10.40 -14.36
N ASN A 116 21.28 -10.02 -15.63
CA ASN A 116 20.88 -8.66 -15.98
C ASN A 116 19.47 -8.36 -15.47
N ASN A 117 18.54 -9.32 -15.59
CA ASN A 117 17.19 -9.18 -15.04
C ASN A 117 17.23 -8.97 -13.52
N LEU A 118 18.04 -9.73 -12.78
CA LEU A 118 18.22 -9.51 -11.35
C LEU A 118 18.70 -8.08 -11.04
N ASN A 119 19.65 -7.56 -11.83
CA ASN A 119 20.09 -6.17 -11.63
C ASN A 119 18.96 -5.15 -11.87
N VAL A 120 18.15 -5.36 -12.90
CA VAL A 120 16.99 -4.51 -13.19
C VAL A 120 15.98 -4.57 -12.03
N VAL A 121 15.65 -5.78 -11.56
CA VAL A 121 14.71 -5.97 -10.43
C VAL A 121 15.25 -5.31 -9.16
N ARG A 122 16.53 -5.42 -8.86
CA ARG A 122 17.14 -4.75 -7.69
C ARG A 122 17.06 -3.22 -7.77
N ILE A 123 17.29 -2.66 -8.96
CA ILE A 123 17.19 -1.21 -9.17
C ILE A 123 15.73 -0.76 -9.02
N ALA A 124 14.80 -1.49 -9.64
CA ALA A 124 13.37 -1.19 -9.52
C ALA A 124 12.87 -1.29 -8.07
N ALA A 125 13.27 -2.34 -7.35
CA ALA A 125 12.95 -2.51 -5.94
C ALA A 125 13.47 -1.33 -5.10
N ARG A 126 14.73 -0.92 -5.33
CA ARG A 126 15.31 0.22 -4.61
C ARG A 126 14.59 1.54 -4.90
N GLN A 127 14.18 1.74 -6.15
CA GLN A 127 13.42 2.95 -6.54
C GLN A 127 12.05 2.98 -5.89
N GLU A 128 11.36 1.83 -5.81
CA GLU A 128 10.07 1.72 -5.16
C GLU A 128 10.18 1.92 -3.64
N GLU A 129 11.21 1.36 -3.01
CA GLU A 129 11.50 1.61 -1.58
C GLU A 129 11.68 3.10 -1.29
N LEU A 130 12.44 3.82 -2.13
CA LEU A 130 12.64 5.27 -1.99
C LEU A 130 11.32 6.04 -2.17
N SER A 131 10.49 5.64 -3.13
CA SER A 131 9.18 6.27 -3.35
C SER A 131 8.27 6.13 -2.12
N VAL A 132 8.24 4.95 -1.51
CA VAL A 132 7.47 4.73 -0.26
C VAL A 132 8.06 5.51 0.90
N GLU A 133 9.40 5.57 1.03
CA GLU A 133 10.04 6.40 2.07
C GLU A 133 9.65 7.88 1.92
N GLU A 134 9.66 8.43 0.71
CA GLU A 134 9.25 9.82 0.43
C GLU A 134 7.76 10.05 0.76
N GLU A 135 6.88 9.11 0.38
CA GLU A 135 5.45 9.19 0.70
C GLU A 135 5.19 9.21 2.21
N VAL A 136 5.88 8.36 2.97
CA VAL A 136 5.79 8.34 4.44
C VAL A 136 6.26 9.66 5.04
N ILE A 137 7.38 10.20 4.57
CA ILE A 137 7.91 11.49 5.03
C ILE A 137 6.89 12.61 4.76
N MET A 138 6.35 12.68 3.56
CA MET A 138 5.35 13.70 3.19
C MET A 138 4.10 13.58 4.06
N THR A 139 3.57 12.37 4.18
CA THR A 139 2.34 12.10 4.97
C THR A 139 2.50 12.49 6.43
N VAL A 140 3.65 12.15 7.05
CA VAL A 140 3.95 12.49 8.44
C VAL A 140 4.12 14.00 8.62
N ASN A 141 4.82 14.66 7.69
CA ASN A 141 4.98 16.11 7.74
C ASN A 141 3.63 16.83 7.58
N ASP A 142 2.80 16.40 6.62
CA ASP A 142 1.47 16.96 6.43
C ASP A 142 0.61 16.78 7.68
N PHE A 143 0.65 15.59 8.29
CA PHE A 143 -0.05 15.33 9.55
C PHE A 143 0.43 16.29 10.67
N ASN A 144 1.73 16.43 10.85
CA ASN A 144 2.31 17.30 11.88
C ASN A 144 1.96 18.78 11.64
N ILE A 145 1.97 19.21 10.37
CA ILE A 145 1.53 20.57 9.98
C ILE A 145 0.05 20.77 10.33
N GLN A 146 -0.81 19.80 10.00
CA GLN A 146 -2.23 19.87 10.33
C GLN A 146 -2.46 19.99 11.85
N GLN A 147 -1.71 19.25 12.67
CA GLN A 147 -1.78 19.39 14.14
C GLN A 147 -1.42 20.81 14.59
N SER A 148 -0.39 21.41 14.00
CA SER A 148 0.00 22.80 14.30
C SER A 148 -1.04 23.81 13.86
N LEU A 149 -1.68 23.60 12.69
CA LEU A 149 -2.74 24.46 12.18
C LEU A 149 -3.98 24.41 13.08
N ILE A 150 -4.38 23.22 13.55
CA ILE A 150 -5.49 23.07 14.49
C ILE A 150 -5.22 23.82 15.79
N ALA A 151 -4.01 23.67 16.35
CA ALA A 151 -3.63 24.38 17.57
C ALA A 151 -3.69 25.91 17.38
N SER A 152 -3.20 26.42 16.24
CA SER A 152 -3.26 27.86 15.93
C SER A 152 -4.69 28.35 15.71
N ALA A 153 -5.55 27.54 15.08
CA ALA A 153 -6.96 27.89 14.89
C ALA A 153 -7.73 27.92 16.23
N GLU A 154 -7.43 27.00 17.15
CA GLU A 154 -7.98 26.99 18.50
C GLU A 154 -7.61 28.27 19.26
N GLU A 155 -6.32 28.64 19.26
CA GLU A 155 -5.84 29.87 19.90
C GLU A 155 -6.51 31.13 19.29
N ALA A 156 -6.64 31.15 17.95
CA ALA A 156 -7.31 32.26 17.26
C ALA A 156 -8.80 32.36 17.64
N LEU A 157 -9.48 31.24 17.82
CA LEU A 157 -10.86 31.21 18.27
C LEU A 157 -10.99 31.73 19.70
N ASP A 158 -10.14 31.28 20.62
CA ASP A 158 -10.16 31.75 22.01
C ASP A 158 -9.91 33.26 22.10
N LEU A 159 -8.97 33.80 21.35
CA LEU A 159 -8.71 35.23 21.27
C LEU A 159 -9.90 36.00 20.67
N ALA A 160 -10.56 35.47 19.64
CA ALA A 160 -11.72 36.10 19.01
C ALA A 160 -12.94 36.10 19.95
N VAL A 161 -13.15 35.03 20.72
CA VAL A 161 -14.20 34.96 21.75
C VAL A 161 -13.93 36.00 22.84
N MET A 162 -12.72 36.10 23.38
CA MET A 162 -12.37 37.11 24.38
C MET A 162 -12.55 38.53 23.86
N ALA A 163 -12.12 38.81 22.61
CA ALA A 163 -12.26 40.12 21.99
C ALA A 163 -13.75 40.50 21.80
N TYR A 164 -14.59 39.53 21.40
CA TYR A 164 -16.03 39.76 21.29
C TYR A 164 -16.66 40.10 22.64
N GLU A 165 -16.37 39.31 23.69
CA GLU A 165 -16.94 39.57 25.02
C GLU A 165 -16.48 40.92 25.61
N GLN A 166 -15.24 41.31 25.43
CA GLN A 166 -14.76 42.64 25.81
C GLN A 166 -15.46 43.76 25.04
N THR A 167 -15.65 43.62 23.73
CA THR A 167 -16.34 44.60 22.91
C THR A 167 -17.81 44.70 23.30
N ARG A 168 -18.46 43.58 23.57
CA ARG A 168 -19.85 43.52 24.06
C ARG A 168 -20.02 44.25 25.38
N GLN A 169 -19.12 44.03 26.34
CA GLN A 169 -19.15 44.73 27.61
C GLN A 169 -18.95 46.27 27.43
N ARG A 170 -18.03 46.69 26.56
CA ARG A 170 -17.84 48.09 26.23
C ARG A 170 -19.05 48.72 25.53
N PHE A 171 -19.77 47.97 24.70
CA PHE A 171 -20.97 48.40 24.06
C PHE A 171 -22.13 48.63 25.09
N ILE A 172 -22.30 47.71 26.04
CA ILE A 172 -23.31 47.80 27.09
C ILE A 172 -23.13 49.08 27.93
N ILE A 173 -21.89 49.47 28.19
CA ILE A 173 -21.56 50.71 28.96
C ILE A 173 -21.44 51.97 28.08
N GLY A 174 -21.83 51.87 26.79
CA GLY A 174 -21.79 52.99 25.84
C GLY A 174 -20.43 53.45 25.37
N LYS A 175 -19.40 52.61 25.55
CA LYS A 175 -17.99 52.90 25.13
C LYS A 175 -17.59 52.22 23.83
N ALA A 176 -18.45 51.53 23.16
CA ALA A 176 -18.27 50.96 21.81
C ALA A 176 -19.53 51.19 20.98
N ASP A 177 -19.38 51.29 19.68
CA ASP A 177 -20.48 51.44 18.73
C ASP A 177 -20.94 50.07 18.17
N VAL A 178 -22.07 50.09 17.45
CA VAL A 178 -22.68 48.88 16.85
C VAL A 178 -21.73 48.28 15.79
N ASN A 179 -20.98 49.08 15.04
CA ASN A 179 -20.07 48.61 14.02
C ASN A 179 -18.92 47.81 14.63
N SER A 180 -18.37 48.30 15.75
CA SER A 180 -17.32 47.60 16.50
C SER A 180 -17.82 46.26 17.04
N LEU A 181 -19.05 46.19 17.56
CA LEU A 181 -19.67 44.95 18.05
C LEU A 181 -19.87 43.95 16.88
N THR A 182 -20.46 44.43 15.78
CA THR A 182 -20.67 43.58 14.60
C THR A 182 -19.37 43.03 14.02
N LEU A 183 -18.32 43.86 13.94
CA LEU A 183 -17.02 43.46 13.44
C LEU A 183 -16.41 42.37 14.36
N SER A 184 -16.47 42.52 15.66
CA SER A 184 -15.95 41.53 16.60
C SER A 184 -16.73 40.22 16.55
N LEU A 185 -18.07 40.27 16.36
CA LEU A 185 -18.89 39.09 16.14
C LEU A 185 -18.52 38.34 14.86
N ASN A 186 -18.35 39.06 13.73
CA ASN A 186 -17.97 38.46 12.47
C ASN A 186 -16.61 37.78 12.58
N ARG A 187 -15.64 38.40 13.26
CA ARG A 187 -14.32 37.79 13.50
C ARG A 187 -14.42 36.52 14.35
N GLN A 188 -15.26 36.51 15.37
CA GLN A 188 -15.50 35.30 16.17
C GLN A 188 -16.10 34.18 15.30
N GLN A 189 -17.11 34.49 14.48
CA GLN A 189 -17.74 33.50 13.60
C GLN A 189 -16.76 32.97 12.54
N GLU A 190 -15.90 33.82 11.99
CA GLU A 190 -14.86 33.41 11.04
C GLU A 190 -13.82 32.50 11.70
N ALA A 191 -13.34 32.84 12.91
CA ALA A 191 -12.43 32.01 13.66
C ALA A 191 -13.06 30.66 14.01
N GLN A 192 -14.34 30.63 14.39
CA GLN A 192 -15.09 29.40 14.65
C GLN A 192 -15.21 28.54 13.39
N LYS A 193 -15.51 29.13 12.25
CA LYS A 193 -15.59 28.42 10.97
C LYS A 193 -14.24 27.82 10.56
N ASN A 194 -13.14 28.52 10.84
CA ASN A 194 -11.81 28.05 10.50
C ASN A 194 -11.30 26.94 11.44
N TYR A 195 -11.87 26.85 12.65
CA TYR A 195 -11.53 25.81 13.61
C TYR A 195 -12.30 24.49 13.36
N ILE A 196 -13.53 24.54 12.84
CA ILE A 196 -14.37 23.37 12.50
C ILE A 196 -13.94 22.75 11.17
#